data_ef51ca63114110ad821a07fbea845435
#
_entry.id   ef51ca63114110ad821a07fbea845435
#
_cell.length_a   1.000
_cell.length_b   1.000
_cell.length_c   1.000
_cell.angle_alpha   90.00
_cell.angle_beta   90.00
_cell.angle_gamma   90.00
#
_symmetry.space_group_name_H-M   'P 1'
#
loop_
_entity.id
_entity.type
_entity.pdbx_description
1 polymer ?
#
loop_
_entity_poly.entity_id
_entity_poly.type
_entity_poly.pdbx_seq_one_letter_code
_entity_poly.pdbx_strand_id
1 'polypeptide(L)'
;GPNAIGFEYFYGFTHARNFQSVIEQDTVVREVKPVENQPLMIARAVDFLKEKSSNIEKPFFLYFPMCPPHKPVVPAPEYVGKGGGGGKGSYGDWVYQGDSMLGQLLDTLESTGLARKTLVLVSADNGAAGRDYPPLRDNKGSIYEGGHREPFLAKWPGMIKPGSKSDQIISITDIFATCAEIIGVPLPDNAGEDSVSFLD
;
A
#
# COMPACT_ATOMS: atom_id res chain seq x y z
N GLY A 1 14.64 11.82 2.43
CA GLY A 1 14.01 10.49 2.33
C GLY A 1 13.14 10.18 3.54
N PRO A 2 12.47 9.03 3.58
CA PRO A 2 11.57 8.63 4.68
C PRO A 2 12.24 8.64 6.06
N ASN A 3 13.51 8.32 6.16
CA ASN A 3 14.27 8.36 7.42
C ASN A 3 14.31 9.77 8.04
N ALA A 4 14.28 10.83 7.23
CA ALA A 4 14.27 12.20 7.71
C ALA A 4 12.94 12.62 8.38
N ILE A 5 11.89 11.81 8.21
CA ILE A 5 10.55 12.05 8.78
C ILE A 5 10.13 10.98 9.80
N GLY A 6 11.09 10.20 10.33
CA GLY A 6 10.88 9.31 11.45
C GLY A 6 10.84 7.81 11.14
N PHE A 7 10.94 7.39 9.88
CA PHE A 7 11.07 5.95 9.58
C PHE A 7 12.47 5.45 9.97
N GLU A 8 12.53 4.34 10.70
CA GLU A 8 13.80 3.70 11.10
C GLU A 8 14.51 3.01 9.92
N TYR A 9 13.74 2.60 8.92
CA TYR A 9 14.26 1.84 7.78
C TYR A 9 13.55 2.23 6.49
N PHE A 10 14.31 2.36 5.43
CA PHE A 10 13.83 2.58 4.08
C PHE A 10 14.50 1.60 3.10
N TYR A 11 13.68 0.95 2.29
CA TYR A 11 14.09 0.17 1.13
C TYR A 11 13.12 0.45 -0.01
N GLY A 12 13.59 1.01 -1.11
CA GLY A 12 12.68 1.45 -2.15
C GLY A 12 13.36 2.16 -3.31
N PHE A 13 12.66 3.12 -3.89
CA PHE A 13 13.09 3.91 -5.05
C PHE A 13 12.52 5.33 -4.94
N THR A 14 13.05 6.27 -5.73
CA THR A 14 12.72 7.69 -5.56
C THR A 14 11.38 8.09 -6.16
N HIS A 15 10.94 7.44 -7.24
CA HIS A 15 9.76 7.87 -7.99
C HIS A 15 9.20 6.74 -8.86
N ALA A 16 7.87 6.63 -8.96
CA ALA A 16 7.18 5.59 -9.74
C ALA A 16 7.52 5.54 -11.25
N ARG A 17 8.17 6.56 -11.81
CA ARG A 17 8.67 6.58 -13.19
C ARG A 17 10.17 6.30 -13.29
N ASN A 18 10.88 6.29 -12.17
CA ASN A 18 12.31 6.01 -12.09
C ASN A 18 12.59 5.08 -10.91
N PHE A 19 12.19 3.82 -11.07
CA PHE A 19 12.34 2.78 -10.06
C PHE A 19 13.41 1.74 -10.45
N GLN A 20 14.39 2.16 -11.25
CA GLN A 20 15.51 1.29 -11.62
C GLN A 20 16.58 1.23 -10.53
N SER A 21 16.80 2.36 -9.85
CA SER A 21 17.75 2.41 -8.74
C SER A 21 17.08 2.02 -7.44
N VAL A 22 17.50 0.93 -6.85
CA VAL A 22 17.05 0.48 -5.54
C VAL A 22 17.91 1.14 -4.47
N ILE A 23 17.26 1.77 -3.51
CA ILE A 23 17.87 2.51 -2.42
C ILE A 23 17.59 1.77 -1.11
N GLU A 24 18.60 1.56 -0.32
CA GLU A 24 18.49 1.13 1.06
C GLU A 24 19.03 2.22 1.97
N GLN A 25 18.20 2.68 2.90
CA GLN A 25 18.48 3.87 3.69
C GLN A 25 18.72 5.09 2.77
N ASP A 26 19.94 5.59 2.71
CA ASP A 26 20.33 6.74 1.90
C ASP A 26 21.27 6.38 0.74
N THR A 27 21.48 5.09 0.47
CA THR A 27 22.46 4.60 -0.50
C THR A 27 21.79 3.80 -1.61
N VAL A 28 22.17 4.07 -2.86
CA VAL A 28 21.82 3.20 -4.00
C VAL A 28 22.58 1.89 -3.86
N VAL A 29 21.86 0.81 -3.60
CA VAL A 29 22.46 -0.51 -3.37
C VAL A 29 22.40 -1.40 -4.60
N ARG A 30 21.54 -1.08 -5.56
CA ARG A 30 21.37 -1.90 -6.76
C ARG A 30 20.72 -1.13 -7.90
N GLU A 31 21.15 -1.40 -9.14
CA GLU A 31 20.42 -1.06 -10.35
C GLU A 31 19.71 -2.29 -10.90
N VAL A 32 18.45 -2.12 -11.32
CA VAL A 32 17.58 -3.22 -11.77
C VAL A 32 16.83 -2.84 -13.03
N LYS A 33 16.37 -3.84 -13.78
CA LYS A 33 15.39 -3.62 -14.84
C LYS A 33 14.03 -3.28 -14.22
N PRO A 34 13.19 -2.46 -14.87
CA PRO A 34 11.87 -2.10 -14.35
C PRO A 34 11.01 -3.30 -13.90
N VAL A 35 11.03 -4.40 -14.65
CA VAL A 35 10.27 -5.63 -14.35
C VAL A 35 10.74 -6.34 -13.07
N GLU A 36 11.97 -6.08 -12.61
CA GLU A 36 12.57 -6.72 -11.43
C GLU A 36 12.29 -5.93 -10.15
N ASN A 37 11.89 -4.66 -10.26
CA ASN A 37 11.75 -3.79 -9.08
C ASN A 37 10.67 -4.30 -8.11
N GLN A 38 9.44 -4.48 -8.57
CA GLN A 38 8.34 -4.86 -7.68
C GLN A 38 8.53 -6.25 -7.04
N PRO A 39 9.07 -7.27 -7.74
CA PRO A 39 9.50 -8.51 -7.10
C PRO A 39 10.51 -8.32 -5.96
N LEU A 40 11.44 -7.39 -6.09
CA LEU A 40 12.39 -7.07 -5.01
C LEU A 40 11.70 -6.35 -3.84
N MET A 41 10.81 -5.40 -4.14
CA MET A 41 10.08 -4.67 -3.10
C MET A 41 9.24 -5.62 -2.24
N ILE A 42 8.47 -6.52 -2.88
CA ILE A 42 7.65 -7.48 -2.12
C ILE A 42 8.51 -8.48 -1.35
N ALA A 43 9.60 -8.98 -1.93
CA ALA A 43 10.51 -9.88 -1.22
C ALA A 43 11.06 -9.23 0.06
N ARG A 44 11.52 -7.97 -0.02
CA ARG A 44 12.03 -7.25 1.15
C ARG A 44 10.94 -7.00 2.21
N ALA A 45 9.71 -6.67 1.78
CA ALA A 45 8.60 -6.49 2.71
C ALA A 45 8.22 -7.80 3.43
N VAL A 46 8.21 -8.93 2.71
CA VAL A 46 8.02 -10.27 3.29
C VAL A 46 9.12 -10.59 4.31
N ASP A 47 10.38 -10.33 3.98
CA ASP A 47 11.50 -10.56 4.90
C ASP A 47 11.40 -9.67 6.14
N PHE A 48 11.01 -8.39 5.97
CA PHE A 48 10.73 -7.50 7.09
C PHE A 48 9.66 -8.06 8.04
N LEU A 49 8.55 -8.58 7.52
CA LEU A 49 7.51 -9.19 8.35
C LEU A 49 8.01 -10.43 9.09
N LYS A 50 8.82 -11.27 8.43
CA LYS A 50 9.47 -12.44 9.08
C LYS A 50 10.43 -12.00 10.18
N GLU A 51 11.22 -10.94 9.97
CA GLU A 51 12.10 -10.37 10.99
C GLU A 51 11.28 -9.87 12.20
N LYS A 52 10.15 -9.17 11.95
CA LYS A 52 9.28 -8.68 13.04
C LYS A 52 8.59 -9.80 13.81
N SER A 53 8.34 -10.95 13.20
CA SER A 53 7.75 -12.09 13.89
C SER A 53 8.63 -12.69 14.98
N SER A 54 9.93 -12.41 14.98
CA SER A 54 10.84 -12.85 16.06
C SER A 54 10.57 -12.17 17.41
N ASN A 55 9.89 -11.02 17.41
CA ASN A 55 9.44 -10.30 18.61
C ASN A 55 8.07 -9.64 18.34
N ILE A 56 7.01 -10.42 18.46
CA ILE A 56 5.62 -10.00 18.19
C ILE A 56 5.07 -8.97 19.18
N GLU A 57 5.76 -8.71 20.28
CA GLU A 57 5.40 -7.68 21.27
C GLU A 57 5.94 -6.29 20.88
N LYS A 58 6.94 -6.22 19.99
CA LYS A 58 7.42 -4.95 19.47
C LYS A 58 6.55 -4.53 18.27
N PRO A 59 5.76 -3.45 18.36
CA PRO A 59 4.93 -3.00 17.26
C PRO A 59 5.80 -2.52 16.08
N PHE A 60 5.21 -2.54 14.88
CA PHE A 60 5.82 -1.99 13.68
C PHE A 60 4.78 -1.20 12.87
N PHE A 61 5.27 -0.28 12.05
CA PHE A 61 4.51 0.39 11.02
C PHE A 61 5.19 0.12 9.68
N LEU A 62 4.48 -0.50 8.75
CA LEU A 62 4.97 -0.76 7.39
C LEU A 62 4.15 0.06 6.39
N TYR A 63 4.77 1.04 5.77
CA TYR A 63 4.22 1.76 4.63
C TYR A 63 4.77 1.14 3.35
N PHE A 64 3.90 0.53 2.55
CA PHE A 64 4.25 -0.22 1.35
C PHE A 64 3.51 0.30 0.11
N PRO A 65 3.95 1.45 -0.47
CA PRO A 65 3.33 2.02 -1.67
C PRO A 65 3.75 1.23 -2.92
N MET A 66 2.87 0.36 -3.39
CA MET A 66 3.10 -0.43 -4.60
C MET A 66 3.04 0.45 -5.85
N CYS A 67 3.90 0.18 -6.87
CA CYS A 67 3.79 0.84 -8.16
C CYS A 67 2.54 0.45 -8.95
N PRO A 68 2.11 -0.81 -8.99
CA PRO A 68 0.85 -1.16 -9.63
C PRO A 68 -0.34 -0.39 -9.03
N PRO A 69 -1.22 0.15 -9.87
CA PRO A 69 -1.26 0.07 -11.33
C PRO A 69 -0.68 1.29 -12.08
N HIS A 70 0.16 2.13 -11.44
CA HIS A 70 0.75 3.33 -12.04
C HIS A 70 1.66 2.99 -13.25
N LYS A 71 1.74 3.90 -14.22
CA LYS A 71 2.68 3.80 -15.35
C LYS A 71 4.14 4.02 -14.89
N PRO A 72 5.13 3.36 -15.54
CA PRO A 72 5.02 2.42 -16.65
C PRO A 72 4.42 1.07 -16.23
N VAL A 73 3.62 0.47 -17.15
CA VAL A 73 3.04 -0.86 -16.95
C VAL A 73 4.10 -1.90 -17.32
N VAL A 74 4.70 -2.53 -16.34
CA VAL A 74 5.85 -3.45 -16.50
C VAL A 74 5.70 -4.68 -15.59
N PRO A 75 4.64 -5.48 -15.79
CA PRO A 75 4.45 -6.68 -14.98
C PRO A 75 5.64 -7.62 -15.12
N ALA A 76 6.01 -8.28 -14.04
CA ALA A 76 7.03 -9.31 -14.06
C ALA A 76 6.57 -10.50 -14.93
N PRO A 77 7.50 -11.25 -15.53
CA PRO A 77 7.17 -12.28 -16.54
C PRO A 77 6.15 -13.31 -16.07
N GLU A 78 6.17 -13.68 -14.80
CA GLU A 78 5.24 -14.64 -14.19
C GLU A 78 3.78 -14.15 -14.12
N TYR A 79 3.54 -12.85 -14.26
CA TYR A 79 2.20 -12.24 -14.23
C TYR A 79 1.65 -11.93 -15.61
N VAL A 80 2.48 -12.00 -16.66
CA VAL A 80 2.08 -11.69 -18.03
C VAL A 80 1.00 -12.67 -18.53
N GLY A 81 -0.14 -12.12 -18.93
CA GLY A 81 -1.29 -12.87 -19.42
C GLY A 81 -2.25 -13.37 -18.33
N LYS A 82 -2.05 -13.00 -17.06
CA LYS A 82 -2.90 -13.44 -15.93
C LYS A 82 -4.01 -12.47 -15.56
N GLY A 83 -3.88 -11.20 -15.91
CA GLY A 83 -4.79 -10.15 -15.45
C GLY A 83 -6.11 -10.04 -16.20
N GLY A 84 -6.39 -10.88 -17.18
CA GLY A 84 -7.61 -10.84 -17.99
C GLY A 84 -7.81 -9.52 -18.75
N GLY A 85 -8.06 -9.55 -20.04
CA GLY A 85 -8.29 -8.37 -20.88
C GLY A 85 -7.04 -7.53 -21.21
N GLY A 86 -6.99 -6.91 -22.37
CA GLY A 86 -5.93 -5.98 -22.77
C GLY A 86 -4.64 -6.61 -23.33
N GLY A 87 -4.56 -7.93 -23.48
CA GLY A 87 -3.37 -8.60 -24.01
C GLY A 87 -2.24 -8.81 -23.01
N LYS A 88 -1.17 -9.49 -23.44
CA LYS A 88 0.01 -9.77 -22.62
C LYS A 88 0.76 -8.49 -22.23
N GLY A 89 1.18 -8.39 -20.96
CA GLY A 89 1.85 -7.20 -20.44
C GLY A 89 0.91 -6.01 -20.22
N SER A 90 -0.39 -6.26 -20.09
CA SER A 90 -1.44 -5.26 -19.99
C SER A 90 -1.54 -4.61 -18.60
N TYR A 91 -2.35 -3.56 -18.51
CA TYR A 91 -2.75 -2.98 -17.23
C TYR A 91 -3.39 -4.02 -16.29
N GLY A 92 -4.21 -4.96 -16.84
CA GLY A 92 -4.79 -6.05 -16.04
C GLY A 92 -3.72 -6.94 -15.41
N ASP A 93 -2.67 -7.29 -16.15
CA ASP A 93 -1.53 -8.06 -15.63
C ASP A 93 -0.81 -7.29 -14.49
N TRP A 94 -0.72 -5.96 -14.63
CA TRP A 94 -0.09 -5.10 -13.64
C TRP A 94 -0.93 -5.00 -12.36
N VAL A 95 -2.26 -4.88 -12.48
CA VAL A 95 -3.18 -4.95 -11.34
C VAL A 95 -3.11 -6.32 -10.67
N TYR A 96 -3.12 -7.40 -11.47
CA TYR A 96 -3.00 -8.77 -10.95
C TYR A 96 -1.71 -8.98 -10.15
N GLN A 97 -0.58 -8.41 -10.60
CA GLN A 97 0.66 -8.43 -9.84
C GLN A 97 0.52 -7.70 -8.50
N GLY A 98 -0.10 -6.51 -8.48
CA GLY A 98 -0.36 -5.78 -7.24
C GLY A 98 -1.21 -6.58 -6.25
N ASP A 99 -2.28 -7.19 -6.72
CA ASP A 99 -3.13 -8.08 -5.91
C ASP A 99 -2.34 -9.29 -5.36
N SER A 100 -1.54 -9.92 -6.21
CA SER A 100 -0.66 -11.03 -5.79
C SER A 100 0.37 -10.61 -4.75
N MET A 101 0.91 -9.40 -4.84
CA MET A 101 1.85 -8.85 -3.83
C MET A 101 1.14 -8.64 -2.49
N LEU A 102 -0.09 -8.11 -2.50
CA LEU A 102 -0.92 -8.01 -1.30
C LEU A 102 -1.17 -9.39 -0.71
N GLY A 103 -1.51 -10.39 -1.53
CA GLY A 103 -1.68 -11.78 -1.10
C GLY A 103 -0.44 -12.30 -0.35
N GLN A 104 0.76 -12.09 -0.89
CA GLN A 104 2.02 -12.51 -0.25
C GLN A 104 2.22 -11.87 1.15
N LEU A 105 1.85 -10.59 1.32
CA LEU A 105 1.91 -9.93 2.63
C LEU A 105 0.91 -10.55 3.61
N LEU A 106 -0.33 -10.77 3.18
CA LEU A 106 -1.36 -11.39 4.01
C LEU A 106 -1.00 -12.82 4.42
N ASP A 107 -0.51 -13.64 3.49
CA ASP A 107 -0.04 -15.00 3.77
C ASP A 107 1.16 -15.01 4.74
N THR A 108 2.05 -14.02 4.61
CA THR A 108 3.18 -13.88 5.54
C THR A 108 2.71 -13.51 6.94
N LEU A 109 1.77 -12.57 7.08
CA LEU A 109 1.18 -12.22 8.38
C LEU A 109 0.51 -13.41 9.04
N GLU A 110 -0.23 -14.23 8.28
CA GLU A 110 -0.88 -15.43 8.82
C GLU A 110 0.16 -16.49 9.23
N SER A 111 1.09 -16.82 8.35
CA SER A 111 2.10 -17.86 8.60
C SER A 111 3.08 -17.52 9.71
N THR A 112 3.31 -16.25 9.99
CA THR A 112 4.17 -15.76 11.07
C THR A 112 3.45 -15.49 12.39
N GLY A 113 2.11 -15.63 12.43
CA GLY A 113 1.30 -15.34 13.61
C GLY A 113 1.06 -13.86 13.91
N LEU A 114 1.49 -12.96 13.01
CA LEU A 114 1.32 -11.51 13.16
C LEU A 114 -0.10 -11.02 12.85
N ALA A 115 -0.90 -11.80 12.10
CA ALA A 115 -2.17 -11.34 11.53
C ALA A 115 -3.14 -10.77 12.57
N ARG A 116 -3.29 -11.41 13.74
CA ARG A 116 -4.21 -10.96 14.79
C ARG A 116 -3.78 -9.65 15.48
N LYS A 117 -2.51 -9.30 15.40
CA LYS A 117 -1.92 -8.07 16.00
C LYS A 117 -1.64 -6.99 14.95
N THR A 118 -2.09 -7.17 13.70
CA THR A 118 -1.80 -6.25 12.61
C THR A 118 -3.09 -5.74 11.98
N LEU A 119 -3.31 -4.43 12.01
CA LEU A 119 -4.27 -3.75 11.16
C LEU A 119 -3.66 -3.58 9.77
N VAL A 120 -4.30 -4.14 8.75
CA VAL A 120 -3.93 -3.95 7.35
C VAL A 120 -4.92 -3.01 6.71
N LEU A 121 -4.42 -1.90 6.17
CA LEU A 121 -5.20 -0.92 5.40
C LEU A 121 -4.73 -0.96 3.95
N VAL A 122 -5.67 -0.98 3.01
CA VAL A 122 -5.38 -0.98 1.57
C VAL A 122 -6.23 0.08 0.90
N SER A 123 -5.57 0.97 0.18
CA SER A 123 -6.25 2.05 -0.57
C SER A 123 -5.43 2.43 -1.81
N ALA A 124 -5.95 3.38 -2.60
CA ALA A 124 -5.21 4.07 -3.64
C ALA A 124 -5.13 5.57 -3.30
N ASP A 125 -4.15 6.26 -3.88
CA ASP A 125 -3.91 7.69 -3.63
C ASP A 125 -4.83 8.58 -4.43
N ASN A 126 -5.35 8.10 -5.56
CA ASN A 126 -6.23 8.83 -6.49
C ASN A 126 -6.81 7.91 -7.57
N GLY A 127 -7.84 8.39 -8.27
CA GLY A 127 -8.46 7.73 -9.40
C GLY A 127 -7.48 7.40 -10.53
N ALA A 128 -7.76 6.37 -11.30
CA ALA A 128 -6.88 5.90 -12.36
C ALA A 128 -6.85 6.87 -13.55
N ALA A 129 -5.65 7.24 -14.00
CA ALA A 129 -5.48 8.17 -15.11
C ALA A 129 -6.00 7.62 -16.45
N GLY A 130 -6.87 8.40 -17.12
CA GLY A 130 -7.39 8.08 -18.45
C GLY A 130 -8.28 6.84 -18.50
N ARG A 131 -8.98 6.54 -17.42
CA ARG A 131 -9.94 5.44 -17.32
C ARG A 131 -11.20 5.92 -16.62
N ASP A 132 -12.34 5.68 -17.23
CA ASP A 132 -13.63 5.98 -16.64
C ASP A 132 -14.16 4.76 -15.88
N TYR A 133 -14.77 5.02 -14.73
CA TYR A 133 -15.37 4.02 -13.87
C TYR A 133 -16.85 4.34 -13.59
N PRO A 134 -17.74 4.10 -14.55
CA PRO A 134 -19.16 4.32 -14.31
C PRO A 134 -19.65 3.54 -13.06
N PRO A 135 -20.50 4.14 -12.21
CA PRO A 135 -21.18 5.44 -12.40
C PRO A 135 -20.36 6.68 -11.97
N LEU A 136 -19.10 6.54 -11.55
CA LEU A 136 -18.27 7.65 -11.11
C LEU A 136 -17.92 8.54 -12.31
N ARG A 137 -18.03 9.85 -12.12
CA ARG A 137 -17.70 10.83 -13.15
C ARG A 137 -16.21 11.11 -13.15
N ASP A 138 -15.60 11.13 -14.36
CA ASP A 138 -14.22 11.56 -14.60
C ASP A 138 -13.16 10.60 -13.98
N ASN A 139 -11.91 11.04 -13.83
CA ASN A 139 -10.75 10.23 -13.43
C ASN A 139 -9.67 11.11 -12.78
N LYS A 140 -8.45 10.58 -12.58
CA LYS A 140 -7.32 11.23 -11.92
C LYS A 140 -7.16 12.71 -12.31
N GLY A 141 -7.03 13.56 -11.30
CA GLY A 141 -6.84 15.01 -11.43
C GLY A 141 -8.15 15.79 -11.47
N SER A 142 -9.29 15.11 -11.42
CA SER A 142 -10.62 15.73 -11.38
C SER A 142 -11.11 15.89 -9.94
N ILE A 143 -11.96 16.93 -9.73
CA ILE A 143 -12.71 17.13 -8.48
C ILE A 143 -13.95 16.23 -8.36
N TYR A 144 -14.29 15.49 -9.42
CA TYR A 144 -15.43 14.58 -9.40
C TYR A 144 -15.03 13.21 -8.79
N GLU A 145 -16.03 12.42 -8.43
CA GLU A 145 -15.88 11.13 -7.71
C GLU A 145 -14.83 10.20 -8.33
N GLY A 146 -14.74 10.12 -9.67
CA GLY A 146 -13.74 9.28 -10.34
C GLY A 146 -12.29 9.75 -10.15
N GLY A 147 -12.08 10.97 -9.64
CA GLY A 147 -10.75 11.49 -9.35
C GLY A 147 -10.23 11.21 -7.95
N HIS A 148 -11.13 11.04 -6.97
CA HIS A 148 -10.75 10.97 -5.56
C HIS A 148 -11.49 9.93 -4.72
N ARG A 149 -12.54 9.29 -5.24
CA ARG A 149 -13.24 8.21 -4.54
C ARG A 149 -12.55 6.88 -4.80
N GLU A 150 -11.75 6.46 -3.83
CA GLU A 150 -10.92 5.29 -3.92
C GLU A 150 -11.46 4.13 -3.09
N PRO A 151 -11.16 2.87 -3.46
CA PRO A 151 -11.44 1.75 -2.59
C PRO A 151 -10.65 1.89 -1.29
N PHE A 152 -11.31 1.60 -0.17
CA PHE A 152 -10.65 1.50 1.12
C PHE A 152 -11.03 0.17 1.78
N LEU A 153 -10.05 -0.63 2.11
CA LEU A 153 -10.22 -1.94 2.73
C LEU A 153 -9.42 -2.00 4.02
N ALA A 154 -10.06 -2.52 5.07
CA ALA A 154 -9.42 -2.74 6.35
C ALA A 154 -9.58 -4.21 6.78
N LYS A 155 -8.50 -4.81 7.27
CA LYS A 155 -8.49 -6.16 7.85
C LYS A 155 -7.79 -6.13 9.20
N TRP A 156 -8.51 -6.53 10.26
CA TRP A 156 -7.96 -6.72 11.59
C TRP A 156 -8.66 -7.88 12.28
N PRO A 157 -8.09 -9.10 12.21
CA PRO A 157 -8.74 -10.28 12.73
C PRO A 157 -9.03 -10.18 14.24
N GLY A 158 -10.31 -10.37 14.60
CA GLY A 158 -10.78 -10.25 15.97
C GLY A 158 -11.27 -8.85 16.37
N MET A 159 -10.93 -7.81 15.60
CA MET A 159 -11.40 -6.42 15.81
C MET A 159 -12.44 -6.02 14.75
N ILE A 160 -12.16 -6.26 13.48
CA ILE A 160 -13.06 -5.96 12.36
C ILE A 160 -13.79 -7.22 11.95
N LYS A 161 -15.13 -7.17 11.93
CA LYS A 161 -15.98 -8.29 11.49
C LYS A 161 -15.77 -8.53 9.98
N PRO A 162 -15.42 -9.76 9.55
CA PRO A 162 -15.28 -10.08 8.15
C PRO A 162 -16.55 -9.78 7.34
N GLY A 163 -16.38 -9.15 6.16
CA GLY A 163 -17.48 -8.80 5.27
C GLY A 163 -18.34 -7.62 5.73
N SER A 164 -17.97 -6.93 6.84
CA SER A 164 -18.63 -5.68 7.23
C SER A 164 -18.38 -4.58 6.20
N LYS A 165 -19.31 -3.63 6.14
CA LYS A 165 -19.22 -2.44 5.28
C LYS A 165 -19.56 -1.21 6.11
N SER A 166 -18.96 -0.08 5.78
CA SER A 166 -19.26 1.22 6.36
C SER A 166 -19.52 2.21 5.23
N ASP A 167 -20.49 3.11 5.44
CA ASP A 167 -20.78 4.23 4.55
C ASP A 167 -20.13 5.54 5.07
N GLN A 168 -19.28 5.43 6.08
CA GLN A 168 -18.55 6.57 6.63
C GLN A 168 -17.63 7.17 5.55
N ILE A 169 -17.66 8.49 5.43
CA ILE A 169 -16.73 9.23 4.57
C ILE A 169 -15.43 9.37 5.34
N ILE A 170 -14.35 8.85 4.75
CA ILE A 170 -13.00 8.92 5.30
C ILE A 170 -12.04 9.50 4.26
N SER A 171 -10.95 10.06 4.73
CA SER A 171 -9.80 10.49 3.92
C SER A 171 -8.57 9.65 4.28
N ILE A 172 -7.61 9.53 3.36
CA ILE A 172 -6.32 8.88 3.67
C ILE A 172 -5.58 9.64 4.79
N THR A 173 -5.80 10.95 4.93
CA THR A 173 -5.26 11.74 6.05
C THR A 173 -5.74 11.24 7.41
N ASP A 174 -6.93 10.64 7.49
CA ASP A 174 -7.53 10.13 8.73
C ASP A 174 -6.80 8.92 9.31
N ILE A 175 -5.96 8.26 8.51
CA ILE A 175 -5.07 7.18 8.99
C ILE A 175 -4.15 7.69 10.09
N PHE A 176 -3.71 8.95 10.03
CA PHE A 176 -2.81 9.53 11.02
C PHE A 176 -3.46 9.60 12.42
N ALA A 177 -4.64 10.21 12.53
CA ALA A 177 -5.39 10.28 13.80
C ALA A 177 -5.80 8.89 14.29
N THR A 178 -6.23 8.02 13.36
CA THR A 178 -6.61 6.64 13.70
C THR A 178 -5.44 5.84 14.27
N CYS A 179 -4.25 5.94 13.68
CA CYS A 179 -3.05 5.30 14.21
C CYS A 179 -2.67 5.87 15.59
N ALA A 180 -2.75 7.18 15.78
CA ALA A 180 -2.47 7.83 17.07
C ALA A 180 -3.42 7.32 18.16
N GLU A 181 -4.70 7.20 17.86
CA GLU A 181 -5.70 6.67 18.78
C GLU A 181 -5.45 5.19 19.13
N ILE A 182 -5.15 4.34 18.12
CA ILE A 182 -4.82 2.92 18.35
C ILE A 182 -3.65 2.75 19.32
N ILE A 183 -2.62 3.58 19.22
CA ILE A 183 -1.44 3.50 20.09
C ILE A 183 -1.57 4.34 21.37
N GLY A 184 -2.70 5.03 21.57
CA GLY A 184 -2.97 5.84 22.76
C GLY A 184 -2.09 7.09 22.88
N VAL A 185 -1.63 7.67 21.76
CA VAL A 185 -0.81 8.88 21.73
C VAL A 185 -1.67 10.07 21.27
N PRO A 186 -1.84 11.10 22.11
CA PRO A 186 -2.57 12.30 21.68
C PRO A 186 -1.79 13.04 20.59
N LEU A 187 -2.51 13.54 19.60
CA LEU A 187 -1.93 14.40 18.58
C LEU A 187 -1.65 15.80 19.17
N PRO A 188 -0.51 16.41 18.81
CA PRO A 188 -0.26 17.81 19.20
C PRO A 188 -1.11 18.76 18.37
N ASP A 189 -1.38 19.95 18.89
CA ASP A 189 -2.25 20.97 18.28
C ASP A 189 -1.80 21.44 16.87
N ASN A 190 -0.55 21.17 16.52
CA ASN A 190 0.06 21.57 15.24
C ASN A 190 0.30 20.38 14.29
N ALA A 191 -0.35 19.26 14.49
CA ALA A 191 -0.25 18.10 13.61
C ALA A 191 -1.59 17.37 13.47
N GLY A 192 -1.95 17.05 12.22
CA GLY A 192 -3.16 16.30 11.92
C GLY A 192 -4.45 17.13 12.04
N GLU A 193 -4.40 18.44 11.79
CA GLU A 193 -5.53 19.37 11.92
C GLU A 193 -6.75 18.94 11.10
N ASP A 194 -6.50 18.30 9.93
CA ASP A 194 -7.55 17.78 9.03
C ASP A 194 -7.73 16.26 9.15
N SER A 195 -7.17 15.64 10.18
CA SER A 195 -7.23 14.20 10.38
C SER A 195 -8.22 13.84 11.49
N VAL A 196 -9.17 12.98 11.17
CA VAL A 196 -10.20 12.50 12.11
C VAL A 196 -10.11 10.98 12.20
N SER A 197 -10.05 10.44 13.42
CA SER A 197 -10.05 8.99 13.57
C SER A 197 -11.35 8.35 13.09
N PHE A 198 -11.24 7.19 12.47
CA PHE A 198 -12.35 6.34 12.05
C PHE A 198 -12.36 4.99 12.82
N LEU A 199 -11.82 4.98 14.04
CA LEU A 199 -11.71 3.76 14.85
C LEU A 199 -13.03 3.27 15.42
N ASP A 200 -14.05 4.12 15.53
CA ASP A 200 -15.40 3.84 16.08
C ASP A 200 -16.31 3.01 15.14
#